data_1c9ab94a8d42a3a470522d39956b0b53
#
_entry.id   1c9ab94a8d42a3a470522d39956b0b53
#
_cell.length_a   1.000
_cell.length_b   1.000
_cell.length_c   1.000
_cell.angle_alpha   90.00
_cell.angle_beta   90.00
_cell.angle_gamma   90.00
#
_symmetry.space_group_name_H-M   'P 1'
#
loop_
_entity.id
_entity.type
_entity.pdbx_description
1 polymer ?
#
loop_
_entity_poly.entity_id
_entity_poly.type
_entity_poly.pdbx_seq_one_letter_code
_entity_poly.pdbx_strand_id
1 'polypeptide(L)'
;MNADEAVELPIDGELDLHTFAPHEVKELVASYVDEAAERGILELRIVHGKGTGALKRLVHAVLERHELVVAFRLADEGQGGWGATLVQLRPPRRG
;
A
#
# COMPACT_ATOMS: atom_id res chain seq x y z
N MET A 1 -27.70 -9.42 -1.98
CA MET A 1 -26.63 -8.94 -1.43
C MET A 1 -26.05 -7.99 -2.30
N ASN A 2 -25.42 -7.21 -1.92
CA ASN A 2 -24.90 -6.36 -2.70
C ASN A 2 -23.65 -6.80 -3.19
N ALA A 3 -23.45 -6.50 -4.32
CA ALA A 3 -22.24 -6.88 -4.90
C ALA A 3 -21.09 -6.23 -4.30
N ASP A 4 -21.33 -5.15 -3.68
CA ASP A 4 -20.23 -4.46 -3.13
C ASP A 4 -19.57 -5.21 -2.08
N GLU A 5 -20.26 -6.03 -1.42
CA GLU A 5 -19.61 -6.73 -0.39
C GLU A 5 -18.62 -7.67 -0.87
N ALA A 6 -18.72 -8.04 -2.10
CA ALA A 6 -17.82 -9.02 -2.58
C ALA A 6 -16.46 -8.47 -2.95
N VAL A 7 -16.26 -7.18 -2.83
CA VAL A 7 -15.06 -6.59 -3.32
C VAL A 7 -14.15 -6.16 -2.21
N GLU A 8 -14.30 -6.72 -1.05
CA GLU A 8 -13.45 -6.33 0.04
C GLU A 8 -12.06 -6.89 -0.15
N LEU A 9 -11.05 -6.07 -0.01
CA LEU A 9 -9.68 -6.53 -0.13
C LEU A 9 -9.22 -7.17 1.15
N PRO A 10 -8.49 -8.26 1.07
CA PRO A 10 -7.89 -8.79 2.29
C PRO A 10 -6.79 -7.87 2.79
N ILE A 11 -6.73 -7.69 4.07
CA ILE A 11 -5.70 -6.86 4.67
C ILE A 11 -4.70 -7.79 5.32
N ASP A 12 -3.70 -8.18 4.57
CA ASP A 12 -2.73 -9.13 5.06
C ASP A 12 -1.30 -8.60 4.96
N GLY A 13 -1.14 -7.36 4.62
CA GLY A 13 0.20 -6.78 4.52
C GLY A 13 0.74 -6.70 3.11
N GLU A 14 0.03 -7.23 2.14
CA GLU A 14 0.49 -7.16 0.75
C GLU A 14 -0.64 -6.59 -0.11
N LEU A 15 -0.34 -5.54 -0.85
CA LEU A 15 -1.31 -4.89 -1.71
C LEU A 15 -0.77 -4.90 -3.13
N ASP A 16 -1.47 -5.59 -4.03
CA ASP A 16 -1.07 -5.69 -5.42
C ASP A 16 -1.93 -4.75 -6.24
N LEU A 17 -1.31 -3.79 -6.90
CA LEU A 17 -2.04 -2.73 -7.58
C LEU A 17 -2.29 -3.01 -9.05
N HIS A 18 -1.88 -4.16 -9.57
CA HIS A 18 -1.90 -4.34 -11.02
C HIS A 18 -3.30 -4.34 -11.61
N THR A 19 -4.33 -4.62 -10.82
CA THR A 19 -5.70 -4.62 -11.34
C THR A 19 -6.43 -3.32 -11.12
N PHE A 20 -5.77 -2.31 -10.55
CA PHE A 20 -6.43 -1.06 -10.25
C PHE A 20 -6.02 0.04 -11.20
N ALA A 21 -6.95 0.90 -11.56
CA ALA A 21 -6.63 2.03 -12.42
C ALA A 21 -5.82 3.06 -11.64
N PRO A 22 -4.95 3.80 -12.32
CA PRO A 22 -4.13 4.79 -11.61
C PRO A 22 -4.93 5.79 -10.78
N HIS A 23 -6.11 6.18 -11.26
CA HIS A 23 -6.89 7.17 -10.51
C HIS A 23 -7.47 6.60 -9.22
N GLU A 24 -7.46 5.27 -9.07
CA GLU A 24 -7.95 4.65 -7.84
C GLU A 24 -6.86 4.48 -6.80
N VAL A 25 -5.60 4.56 -7.22
CA VAL A 25 -4.51 4.09 -6.38
C VAL A 25 -4.27 4.99 -5.17
N LYS A 26 -4.43 6.29 -5.36
CA LYS A 26 -4.15 7.21 -4.28
C LYS A 26 -5.01 6.92 -3.04
N GLU A 27 -6.31 6.82 -3.26
CA GLU A 27 -7.22 6.55 -2.16
C GLU A 27 -7.06 5.13 -1.64
N LEU A 28 -6.82 4.20 -2.54
CA LEU A 28 -6.68 2.82 -2.17
C LEU A 28 -5.48 2.61 -1.25
N VAL A 29 -4.34 3.18 -1.60
CA VAL A 29 -3.13 3.02 -0.79
C VAL A 29 -3.33 3.68 0.58
N ALA A 30 -3.89 4.88 0.60
CA ALA A 30 -4.10 5.56 1.88
C ALA A 30 -5.03 4.76 2.78
N SER A 31 -6.12 4.23 2.22
CA SER A 31 -7.05 3.44 3.00
C SER A 31 -6.44 2.14 3.47
N TYR A 32 -5.64 1.51 2.62
CA TYR A 32 -5.01 0.26 2.99
C TYR A 32 -4.04 0.47 4.15
N VAL A 33 -3.28 1.55 4.13
CA VAL A 33 -2.37 1.86 5.22
C VAL A 33 -3.14 2.03 6.53
N ASP A 34 -4.24 2.78 6.47
CA ASP A 34 -5.05 2.98 7.65
C ASP A 34 -5.58 1.67 8.21
N GLU A 35 -6.12 0.83 7.35
CA GLU A 35 -6.69 -0.44 7.79
C GLU A 35 -5.63 -1.38 8.33
N ALA A 36 -4.49 -1.45 7.67
CA ALA A 36 -3.42 -2.32 8.13
C ALA A 36 -2.94 -1.91 9.51
N ALA A 37 -2.74 -0.61 9.71
CA ALA A 37 -2.29 -0.12 11.00
C ALA A 37 -3.29 -0.42 12.10
N GLU A 38 -4.59 -0.26 11.78
CA GLU A 38 -5.62 -0.57 12.75
C GLU A 38 -5.60 -2.02 13.18
N ARG A 39 -5.19 -2.91 12.31
CA ARG A 39 -5.13 -4.32 12.60
C ARG A 39 -3.78 -4.75 13.14
N GLY A 40 -2.88 -3.81 13.38
CA GLY A 40 -1.57 -4.14 13.91
C GLY A 40 -0.60 -4.68 12.89
N ILE A 41 -0.91 -4.54 11.60
CA ILE A 41 -0.02 -4.98 10.55
C ILE A 41 0.83 -3.78 10.18
N LEU A 42 2.06 -3.78 10.67
CA LEU A 42 2.89 -2.59 10.56
C LEU A 42 3.98 -2.68 9.50
N GLU A 43 4.01 -3.78 8.76
CA GLU A 43 4.94 -3.92 7.64
C GLU A 43 4.14 -4.28 6.42
N LEU A 44 4.27 -3.50 5.35
CA LEU A 44 3.49 -3.72 4.15
C LEU A 44 4.39 -3.90 2.95
N ARG A 45 3.88 -4.60 1.95
CA ARG A 45 4.53 -4.73 0.67
C ARG A 45 3.52 -4.31 -0.39
N ILE A 46 3.82 -3.24 -1.11
CA ILE A 46 2.90 -2.72 -2.11
C ILE A 46 3.51 -2.97 -3.49
N VAL A 47 2.84 -3.78 -4.29
CA VAL A 47 3.33 -4.17 -5.59
C VAL A 47 2.77 -3.21 -6.63
N HIS A 48 3.63 -2.40 -7.21
CA HIS A 48 3.23 -1.42 -8.22
C HIS A 48 3.74 -1.78 -9.60
N GLY A 49 4.58 -2.78 -9.70
CA GLY A 49 5.13 -3.17 -10.99
C GLY A 49 6.33 -2.36 -11.38
N LYS A 50 7.00 -2.81 -12.44
CA LYS A 50 8.24 -2.18 -12.86
C LYS A 50 8.06 -1.19 -13.99
N GLY A 51 6.93 -1.13 -14.63
CA GLY A 51 6.64 -0.34 -15.81
C GLY A 51 7.39 0.97 -15.94
N THR A 52 6.68 2.04 -16.22
CA THR A 52 7.33 3.34 -16.45
C THR A 52 7.74 4.02 -15.16
N GLY A 53 7.34 3.49 -14.02
CA GLY A 53 7.60 4.16 -12.75
C GLY A 53 6.53 5.13 -12.34
N ALA A 54 5.53 5.35 -13.17
CA ALA A 54 4.48 6.30 -12.83
C ALA A 54 3.70 5.84 -11.60
N LEU A 55 3.36 4.56 -11.55
CA LEU A 55 2.61 4.04 -10.43
C LEU A 55 3.45 4.05 -9.17
N LYS A 56 4.73 3.71 -9.29
CA LYS A 56 5.64 3.76 -8.15
C LYS A 56 5.71 5.18 -7.59
N ARG A 57 5.82 6.17 -8.46
CA ARG A 57 5.91 7.55 -7.98
C ARG A 57 4.63 7.98 -7.29
N LEU A 58 3.49 7.54 -7.79
CA LEU A 58 2.22 7.85 -7.17
C LEU A 58 2.14 7.24 -5.78
N VAL A 59 2.53 5.97 -5.65
CA VAL A 59 2.52 5.29 -4.37
C VAL A 59 3.44 6.01 -3.40
N HIS A 60 4.65 6.34 -3.83
CA HIS A 60 5.61 6.99 -2.94
C HIS A 60 5.11 8.36 -2.50
N ALA A 61 4.42 9.09 -3.37
CA ALA A 61 3.88 10.39 -2.99
C ALA A 61 2.82 10.24 -1.90
N VAL A 62 1.97 9.21 -2.01
CA VAL A 62 0.97 8.97 -0.98
C VAL A 62 1.63 8.61 0.34
N LEU A 63 2.64 7.72 0.27
CA LEU A 63 3.30 7.27 1.50
C LEU A 63 4.03 8.41 2.20
N GLU A 64 4.62 9.31 1.42
CA GLU A 64 5.34 10.43 2.03
C GLU A 64 4.44 11.35 2.83
N ARG A 65 3.17 11.41 2.48
CA ARG A 65 2.24 12.30 3.16
C ARG A 65 1.43 11.63 4.23
N HIS A 66 1.55 10.31 4.36
CA HIS A 66 0.70 9.60 5.31
C HIS A 66 1.37 9.59 6.68
N GLU A 67 0.64 10.05 7.68
CA GLU A 67 1.25 10.24 8.99
C GLU A 67 1.60 8.93 9.69
N LEU A 68 1.00 7.82 9.28
CA LEU A 68 1.33 6.53 9.89
C LEU A 68 2.52 5.83 9.24
N VAL A 69 3.05 6.39 8.17
CA VAL A 69 4.19 5.78 7.49
C VAL A 69 5.47 6.28 8.13
N VAL A 70 6.26 5.35 8.68
CA VAL A 70 7.53 5.70 9.29
C VAL A 70 8.61 5.78 8.23
N ALA A 71 8.63 4.82 7.31
CA ALA A 71 9.67 4.76 6.29
C ALA A 71 9.21 3.83 5.19
N PHE A 72 9.77 3.97 4.00
CA PHE A 72 9.52 3.03 2.93
C PHE A 72 10.72 3.00 2.01
N ARG A 73 10.87 1.91 1.28
CA ARG A 73 11.95 1.74 0.34
C ARG A 73 11.55 0.74 -0.72
N LEU A 74 12.20 0.79 -1.86
CA LEU A 74 11.97 -0.24 -2.87
C LEU A 74 12.50 -1.57 -2.37
N ALA A 75 11.78 -2.63 -2.71
CA ALA A 75 12.21 -3.96 -2.35
C ALA A 75 13.44 -4.33 -3.17
N ASP A 76 14.31 -5.17 -2.61
CA ASP A 76 15.43 -5.64 -3.37
C ASP A 76 15.04 -6.95 -4.06
N GLU A 77 15.99 -7.55 -4.76
CA GLU A 77 15.67 -8.67 -5.62
C GLU A 77 15.08 -9.85 -4.88
N GLY A 78 15.52 -10.09 -3.69
CA GLY A 78 15.00 -11.20 -2.92
C GLY A 78 13.60 -10.95 -2.40
N GLN A 79 13.10 -9.73 -2.53
CA GLN A 79 11.80 -9.36 -1.98
C GLN A 79 10.83 -8.90 -3.05
N GLY A 80 11.05 -9.26 -4.29
CA GLY A 80 10.16 -8.85 -5.36
C GLY A 80 10.74 -7.79 -6.27
N GLY A 81 11.94 -7.35 -5.98
CA GLY A 81 12.61 -6.39 -6.84
C GLY A 81 11.97 -5.03 -6.80
N TRP A 82 12.34 -4.21 -7.72
CA TRP A 82 11.88 -2.82 -7.73
C TRP A 82 10.44 -2.67 -8.18
N GLY A 83 9.73 -3.77 -8.42
CA GLY A 83 8.31 -3.67 -8.69
C GLY A 83 7.47 -3.57 -7.45
N ALA A 84 8.09 -3.50 -6.27
CA ALA A 84 7.36 -3.40 -5.01
C ALA A 84 8.06 -2.43 -4.08
N THR A 85 7.30 -1.88 -3.15
CA THR A 85 7.80 -0.98 -2.11
C THR A 85 7.48 -1.59 -0.75
N LEU A 86 8.46 -1.63 0.12
CA LEU A 86 8.26 -2.11 1.48
C LEU A 86 8.01 -0.90 2.37
N VAL A 87 7.01 -1.01 3.24
CA VAL A 87 6.56 0.12 4.04
C VAL A 87 6.54 -0.27 5.49
N GLN A 88 7.01 0.62 6.34
CA GLN A 88 6.97 0.42 7.77
C GLN A 88 6.02 1.45 8.38
N LEU A 89 5.09 0.99 9.19
CA LEU A 89 4.07 1.85 9.78
C LEU A 89 4.25 1.97 11.28
N ARG A 90 3.65 3.00 11.84
CA ARG A 90 3.50 3.11 13.27
C ARG A 90 2.05 2.80 13.62
N PRO A 91 1.78 2.35 14.85
CA PRO A 91 0.39 2.10 15.23
C PRO A 91 -0.41 3.39 15.22
N PRO A 92 -1.71 3.31 14.97
CA PRO A 92 -2.52 4.51 15.00
C PRO A 92 -2.55 5.09 16.40
N ARG A 93 -2.64 6.40 16.46
CA ARG A 93 -2.72 7.06 17.73
C ARG A 93 -4.12 6.91 18.27
N ARG A 94 -4.24 6.48 19.50
CA ARG A 94 -5.55 6.33 20.10
C ARG A 94 -5.67 7.31 21.21
N GLY A 95 -6.70 8.02 21.18
CA GLY A 95 -6.98 9.07 22.09
C GLY A 95 -6.93 8.81 23.52
#